data_605ccd797d3427d6beda86491d9dff18
#
_entry.id   605ccd797d3427d6beda86491d9dff18
#
_cell.length_a   1.000
_cell.length_b   1.000
_cell.length_c   1.000
_cell.angle_alpha   90.00
_cell.angle_beta   90.00
_cell.angle_gamma   90.00
#
_symmetry.space_group_name_H-M   'P 1'
#
loop_
_entity.id
_entity.type
_entity.pdbx_description
1 polymer ?
#
loop_
_entity_poly.entity_id
_entity_poly.type
_entity_poly.pdbx_seq_one_letter_code
_entity_poly.pdbx_strand_id
1 'polypeptide(L)'
;FKRDDEWHRAIYPRSTIFTARGITVLTDLGCTVTSENAKQVVRFLSALEAENIDIITKADATSSFGWQPGKRFIPGHDKDIVLDIDPSQKGMAAAYCQTGSFDKWKDTMQPHRERDKFRFILAAAFAAPLLRIIKQRIFFVYNWGSSKGGKTAGLKAALSAWGDPERLMVNFNATQVGLERTAAFYCDLPLGIDERQLAGKNQEGLEKTIYMIASGTGKIRGAKGGGLQTMRQWRTVAMATGEEPLSTDTSQTGVSTRVLEIYGGPFETEEQASLMHQESTQNFGWAGPEFIEHVLKVSEKSICDKYDEMLHYVMSIAKGKSGSHVAGISAVALADAMIDTWFFGSQDAPEPKADPKKEEGKDDEKQITINQESWDRAKRMAASILQEQIAATSGDVNENAVQFITDWVISNKAYFGEKAIGTCLGTMSESGNVAYIFPSTLNQALTKAGYSPRKTLKYMADNGLITVKDGGENSTKRYSIMKRFDGRVCRFIEFNIGKESQSDGDDIEAMADEAEEKYHQESMTDKDGFMSIPEGMEDELPFK
;
A
#
# COMPACT_ATOMS: atom_id res chain seq x y z
N PHE A 1 2.39 -37.56 -19.59
CA PHE A 1 3.09 -38.28 -20.64
C PHE A 1 4.49 -38.64 -20.15
N LYS A 2 5.06 -39.69 -20.69
CA LYS A 2 6.41 -40.13 -20.37
C LYS A 2 7.38 -39.68 -21.48
N ARG A 3 8.50 -39.06 -21.13
CA ARG A 3 9.58 -38.69 -22.03
C ARG A 3 10.91 -38.75 -21.25
N ASP A 4 11.98 -39.16 -21.93
CA ASP A 4 13.32 -39.27 -21.35
C ASP A 4 13.32 -40.05 -20.03
N ASP A 5 12.52 -41.12 -19.97
CA ASP A 5 12.24 -41.97 -18.82
C ASP A 5 11.57 -41.31 -17.61
N GLU A 6 11.18 -40.06 -17.71
CA GLU A 6 10.47 -39.32 -16.67
C GLU A 6 8.99 -39.09 -17.02
N TRP A 7 8.14 -39.04 -15.98
CA TRP A 7 6.74 -38.68 -16.11
C TRP A 7 6.56 -37.17 -16.01
N HIS A 8 6.08 -36.55 -17.09
CA HIS A 8 5.75 -35.13 -17.14
C HIS A 8 4.26 -34.94 -16.91
N ARG A 9 3.93 -33.94 -16.07
CA ARG A 9 2.55 -33.52 -15.79
C ARG A 9 2.28 -32.18 -16.46
N ALA A 10 1.13 -32.08 -17.14
CA ALA A 10 0.63 -30.82 -17.69
C ALA A 10 -0.86 -30.68 -17.38
N ILE A 11 -1.29 -29.46 -17.12
CA ILE A 11 -2.68 -29.13 -16.83
C ILE A 11 -3.14 -28.17 -17.91
N TYR A 12 -4.24 -28.51 -18.55
CA TYR A 12 -4.85 -27.69 -19.59
C TYR A 12 -6.38 -27.75 -19.51
N PRO A 13 -7.07 -26.68 -19.95
CA PRO A 13 -8.51 -26.71 -20.08
C PRO A 13 -8.98 -27.89 -20.97
N ARG A 14 -10.07 -28.50 -20.58
CA ARG A 14 -10.66 -29.59 -21.34
C ARG A 14 -10.93 -29.22 -22.81
N SER A 15 -11.36 -27.97 -23.07
CA SER A 15 -11.55 -27.42 -24.41
C SER A 15 -10.27 -27.40 -25.27
N THR A 16 -9.11 -27.35 -24.65
CA THR A 16 -7.80 -27.44 -25.33
C THR A 16 -7.47 -28.88 -25.67
N ILE A 17 -7.56 -29.79 -24.68
CA ILE A 17 -7.12 -31.20 -24.83
C ILE A 17 -8.06 -32.02 -25.72
N PHE A 18 -9.36 -31.74 -25.70
CA PHE A 18 -10.35 -32.48 -26.49
C PHE A 18 -10.68 -31.83 -27.85
N THR A 19 -9.81 -30.95 -28.35
CA THR A 19 -9.90 -30.45 -29.72
C THR A 19 -8.62 -30.72 -30.49
N ALA A 20 -8.74 -31.15 -31.76
CA ALA A 20 -7.58 -31.51 -32.59
C ALA A 20 -6.60 -30.33 -32.80
N ARG A 21 -7.11 -29.09 -32.83
CA ARG A 21 -6.28 -27.89 -32.94
C ARG A 21 -5.64 -27.53 -31.59
N GLY A 22 -6.38 -27.69 -30.50
CA GLY A 22 -5.91 -27.30 -29.17
C GLY A 22 -4.84 -28.24 -28.64
N ILE A 23 -5.01 -29.56 -28.83
CA ILE A 23 -4.11 -30.56 -28.26
C ILE A 23 -2.66 -30.45 -28.78
N THR A 24 -2.45 -29.83 -29.94
CA THR A 24 -1.11 -29.60 -30.52
C THR A 24 -0.21 -28.73 -29.63
N VAL A 25 -0.78 -27.97 -28.67
CA VAL A 25 0.00 -27.21 -27.67
C VAL A 25 0.90 -28.13 -26.82
N LEU A 26 0.55 -29.40 -26.67
CA LEU A 26 1.36 -30.36 -25.93
C LEU A 26 2.70 -30.68 -26.64
N THR A 27 2.83 -30.34 -27.91
CA THR A 27 4.10 -30.48 -28.65
C THR A 27 5.20 -29.61 -28.02
N ASP A 28 4.86 -28.42 -27.56
CA ASP A 28 5.81 -27.49 -26.89
C ASP A 28 6.40 -28.08 -25.61
N LEU A 29 5.69 -29.02 -25.01
CA LEU A 29 6.14 -29.75 -23.81
C LEU A 29 6.87 -31.04 -24.15
N GLY A 30 7.00 -31.36 -25.43
CA GLY A 30 7.66 -32.58 -25.89
C GLY A 30 6.75 -33.81 -25.94
N CYS A 31 5.44 -33.66 -25.82
CA CYS A 31 4.50 -34.74 -26.09
C CYS A 31 4.42 -35.02 -27.60
N THR A 32 4.35 -36.30 -27.98
CA THR A 32 4.33 -36.72 -29.37
C THR A 32 2.96 -36.52 -30.03
N VAL A 33 2.42 -35.32 -29.97
CA VAL A 33 1.21 -34.88 -30.66
C VAL A 33 1.60 -34.00 -31.83
N THR A 34 1.08 -34.24 -33.01
CA THR A 34 1.31 -33.45 -34.21
C THR A 34 -0.02 -33.09 -34.86
N SER A 35 -0.05 -32.20 -35.84
CA SER A 35 -1.23 -31.89 -36.63
C SER A 35 -1.79 -33.14 -37.32
N GLU A 36 -0.95 -34.11 -37.67
CA GLU A 36 -1.33 -35.35 -38.37
C GLU A 36 -2.06 -36.34 -37.45
N ASN A 37 -1.59 -36.51 -36.20
CA ASN A 37 -2.15 -37.53 -35.28
C ASN A 37 -3.11 -36.92 -34.24
N ALA A 38 -3.31 -35.63 -34.18
CA ALA A 38 -4.10 -34.92 -33.16
C ALA A 38 -5.52 -35.50 -33.02
N LYS A 39 -6.20 -35.81 -34.13
CA LYS A 39 -7.55 -36.40 -34.10
C LYS A 39 -7.58 -37.78 -33.43
N GLN A 40 -6.58 -38.60 -33.69
CA GLN A 40 -6.47 -39.93 -33.10
C GLN A 40 -6.17 -39.85 -31.60
N VAL A 41 -5.26 -38.92 -31.20
CA VAL A 41 -4.95 -38.69 -29.79
C VAL A 41 -6.18 -38.19 -29.03
N VAL A 42 -6.95 -37.26 -29.59
CA VAL A 42 -8.20 -36.77 -28.98
C VAL A 42 -9.21 -37.92 -28.82
N ARG A 43 -9.39 -38.79 -29.84
CA ARG A 43 -10.27 -39.96 -29.76
C ARG A 43 -9.83 -40.94 -28.67
N PHE A 44 -8.51 -41.21 -28.60
CA PHE A 44 -7.94 -42.07 -27.57
C PHE A 44 -8.20 -41.53 -26.17
N LEU A 45 -7.91 -40.24 -25.94
CA LEU A 45 -8.14 -39.60 -24.63
C LEU A 45 -9.62 -39.56 -24.26
N SER A 46 -10.52 -39.33 -25.24
CA SER A 46 -11.96 -39.36 -24.99
C SER A 46 -12.45 -40.77 -24.60
N ALA A 47 -11.96 -41.83 -25.26
CA ALA A 47 -12.28 -43.20 -24.90
C ALA A 47 -11.69 -43.57 -23.53
N LEU A 48 -10.42 -43.19 -23.28
CA LEU A 48 -9.76 -43.43 -22.00
C LEU A 48 -10.52 -42.78 -20.84
N GLU A 49 -10.98 -41.53 -21.02
CA GLU A 49 -11.77 -40.83 -20.01
C GLU A 49 -13.12 -41.53 -19.79
N ALA A 50 -13.83 -41.89 -20.86
CA ALA A 50 -15.13 -42.55 -20.76
C ALA A 50 -15.07 -43.89 -20.02
N GLU A 51 -14.07 -44.70 -20.31
CA GLU A 51 -13.87 -46.03 -19.67
C GLU A 51 -13.41 -45.92 -18.20
N ASN A 52 -12.87 -44.75 -17.79
CA ASN A 52 -12.30 -44.57 -16.44
C ASN A 52 -13.04 -43.48 -15.63
N ILE A 53 -14.22 -43.04 -16.05
CA ILE A 53 -14.92 -41.88 -15.46
C ILE A 53 -15.14 -42.02 -13.95
N ASP A 54 -15.35 -43.24 -13.47
CA ASP A 54 -15.63 -43.54 -12.06
C ASP A 54 -14.37 -43.61 -11.19
N ILE A 55 -13.19 -43.78 -11.81
CA ILE A 55 -11.91 -43.90 -11.09
C ILE A 55 -11.00 -42.70 -11.27
N ILE A 56 -11.37 -41.74 -12.14
CA ILE A 56 -10.62 -40.51 -12.31
C ILE A 56 -10.68 -39.67 -11.03
N THR A 57 -9.52 -39.43 -10.45
CA THR A 57 -9.40 -38.61 -9.24
C THR A 57 -9.79 -37.15 -9.53
N LYS A 58 -10.71 -36.63 -8.74
CA LYS A 58 -11.07 -35.22 -8.75
C LYS A 58 -10.16 -34.47 -7.75
N ALA A 59 -9.65 -33.31 -8.14
CA ALA A 59 -8.90 -32.45 -7.29
C ALA A 59 -9.42 -31.01 -7.42
N ASP A 60 -9.39 -30.25 -6.34
CA ASP A 60 -9.64 -28.83 -6.40
C ASP A 60 -8.50 -28.13 -7.16
N ALA A 61 -8.86 -27.12 -7.93
CA ALA A 61 -7.89 -26.35 -8.70
C ALA A 61 -8.10 -24.85 -8.51
N THR A 62 -7.00 -24.08 -8.56
CA THR A 62 -7.03 -22.64 -8.52
C THR A 62 -6.04 -22.03 -9.53
N SER A 63 -6.34 -20.84 -10.00
CA SER A 63 -5.45 -20.08 -10.90
C SER A 63 -4.71 -18.92 -10.19
N SER A 64 -4.80 -18.83 -8.87
CA SER A 64 -4.15 -17.79 -8.07
C SER A 64 -3.67 -18.32 -6.73
N PHE A 65 -2.73 -17.63 -6.14
CA PHE A 65 -2.30 -17.81 -4.76
C PHE A 65 -3.29 -17.21 -3.76
N GLY A 66 -2.90 -17.21 -2.48
CA GLY A 66 -3.69 -16.65 -1.39
C GLY A 66 -4.75 -17.61 -0.86
N TRP A 67 -5.78 -17.04 -0.25
CA TRP A 67 -6.87 -17.76 0.38
C TRP A 67 -7.73 -18.52 -0.62
N GLN A 68 -7.97 -19.78 -0.32
CA GLN A 68 -8.81 -20.70 -1.10
C GLN A 68 -10.04 -21.13 -0.28
N PRO A 69 -11.10 -21.61 -0.91
CA PRO A 69 -12.25 -22.16 -0.20
C PRO A 69 -11.86 -23.28 0.78
N GLY A 70 -12.55 -23.36 1.93
CA GLY A 70 -12.30 -24.39 2.95
C GLY A 70 -11.11 -24.08 3.88
N LYS A 71 -10.81 -22.81 4.14
CA LYS A 71 -9.70 -22.36 5.02
C LYS A 71 -8.34 -22.92 4.58
N ARG A 72 -8.07 -22.90 3.30
CA ARG A 72 -6.78 -23.30 2.71
C ARG A 72 -6.06 -22.07 2.17
N PHE A 73 -4.75 -22.11 2.12
CA PHE A 73 -3.91 -21.03 1.61
C PHE A 73 -2.77 -21.57 0.74
N ILE A 74 -2.47 -20.92 -0.36
CA ILE A 74 -1.32 -21.23 -1.21
C ILE A 74 -0.34 -20.05 -1.20
N PRO A 75 0.95 -20.26 -0.92
CA PRO A 75 1.66 -21.52 -0.65
C PRO A 75 1.35 -22.11 0.74
N GLY A 76 1.49 -23.42 0.88
CA GLY A 76 1.27 -24.19 2.10
C GLY A 76 0.35 -25.40 1.88
N HIS A 77 -0.73 -25.23 1.12
CA HIS A 77 -1.69 -26.30 0.79
C HIS A 77 -1.57 -26.82 -0.66
N ASP A 78 -0.36 -26.74 -1.25
CA ASP A 78 -0.13 -27.14 -2.65
C ASP A 78 -0.35 -28.63 -2.92
N LYS A 79 -0.37 -29.45 -1.86
CA LYS A 79 -0.65 -30.88 -1.97
C LYS A 79 -2.14 -31.17 -2.18
N ASP A 80 -3.00 -30.29 -1.69
CA ASP A 80 -4.45 -30.46 -1.67
C ASP A 80 -5.14 -29.75 -2.83
N ILE A 81 -4.46 -28.77 -3.45
CA ILE A 81 -5.01 -27.94 -4.51
C ILE A 81 -4.04 -27.91 -5.69
N VAL A 82 -4.56 -28.12 -6.87
CA VAL A 82 -3.78 -28.06 -8.11
C VAL A 82 -3.74 -26.62 -8.63
N LEU A 83 -2.55 -26.10 -8.88
CA LEU A 83 -2.38 -24.82 -9.58
C LEU A 83 -2.63 -25.01 -11.09
N ASP A 84 -3.80 -24.54 -11.54
CA ASP A 84 -4.18 -24.49 -12.95
C ASP A 84 -3.84 -23.11 -13.52
N ILE A 85 -2.58 -22.93 -13.89
CA ILE A 85 -2.00 -21.67 -14.31
C ILE A 85 -1.43 -21.73 -15.73
N ASP A 86 -1.42 -20.60 -16.41
CA ASP A 86 -0.80 -20.45 -17.70
C ASP A 86 0.71 -20.80 -17.63
N PRO A 87 1.28 -21.48 -18.64
CA PRO A 87 2.72 -21.77 -18.68
C PRO A 87 3.63 -20.56 -18.43
N SER A 88 3.21 -19.37 -18.86
CA SER A 88 3.93 -18.11 -18.60
C SER A 88 3.99 -17.72 -17.12
N GLN A 89 3.08 -18.22 -16.29
CA GLN A 89 3.03 -17.93 -14.83
C GLN A 89 3.81 -18.97 -14.00
N LYS A 90 4.27 -20.07 -14.61
CA LYS A 90 5.03 -21.11 -13.88
C LYS A 90 6.30 -20.56 -13.24
N GLY A 91 6.99 -19.63 -13.91
CA GLY A 91 8.16 -18.96 -13.36
C GLY A 91 7.86 -18.14 -12.10
N MET A 92 6.71 -17.46 -12.09
CA MET A 92 6.21 -16.71 -10.93
C MET A 92 5.81 -17.66 -9.80
N ALA A 93 5.11 -18.75 -10.10
CA ALA A 93 4.74 -19.75 -9.12
C ALA A 93 5.98 -20.42 -8.48
N ALA A 94 6.99 -20.75 -9.28
CA ALA A 94 8.24 -21.34 -8.82
C ALA A 94 9.12 -20.38 -8.00
N ALA A 95 8.80 -19.09 -7.92
CA ALA A 95 9.46 -18.15 -7.01
C ALA A 95 9.04 -18.38 -5.55
N TYR A 96 7.86 -18.94 -5.31
CA TYR A 96 7.38 -19.33 -3.98
C TYR A 96 7.95 -20.71 -3.60
N CYS A 97 9.23 -20.73 -3.29
CA CYS A 97 9.97 -21.93 -2.88
C CYS A 97 10.74 -21.64 -1.59
N GLN A 98 11.20 -22.69 -0.95
CA GLN A 98 11.97 -22.65 0.30
C GLN A 98 13.43 -22.94 0.04
N THR A 99 14.32 -22.13 0.62
CA THR A 99 15.76 -22.34 0.60
C THR A 99 16.35 -21.98 1.96
N GLY A 100 17.46 -22.63 2.34
CA GLY A 100 18.08 -22.44 3.65
C GLY A 100 17.24 -22.98 4.79
N SER A 101 17.12 -22.23 5.90
CA SER A 101 16.31 -22.63 7.06
C SER A 101 15.56 -21.47 7.69
N PHE A 102 14.47 -21.80 8.39
CA PHE A 102 13.65 -20.82 9.11
C PHE A 102 14.44 -20.17 10.26
N ASP A 103 15.24 -20.95 11.00
CA ASP A 103 16.02 -20.41 12.11
C ASP A 103 17.05 -19.38 11.64
N LYS A 104 17.79 -19.68 10.56
CA LYS A 104 18.70 -18.70 9.96
C LYS A 104 17.99 -17.45 9.46
N TRP A 105 16.81 -17.60 8.88
CA TRP A 105 15.98 -16.46 8.49
C TRP A 105 15.63 -15.60 9.70
N LYS A 106 15.18 -16.20 10.82
CA LYS A 106 14.91 -15.49 12.07
C LYS A 106 16.15 -14.78 12.62
N ASP A 107 17.26 -15.48 12.70
CA ASP A 107 18.53 -14.94 13.20
C ASP A 107 19.00 -13.72 12.38
N THR A 108 18.78 -13.75 11.07
CA THR A 108 19.09 -12.63 10.17
C THR A 108 18.16 -11.43 10.42
N MET A 109 16.86 -11.64 10.64
CA MET A 109 15.88 -10.56 10.81
C MET A 109 15.94 -9.93 12.21
N GLN A 110 16.18 -10.73 13.25
CA GLN A 110 16.10 -10.34 14.65
C GLN A 110 16.87 -9.06 15.02
N PRO A 111 18.16 -8.88 14.65
CA PRO A 111 18.92 -7.68 15.05
C PRO A 111 18.36 -6.37 14.49
N HIS A 112 17.68 -6.42 13.36
CA HIS A 112 17.14 -5.25 12.68
C HIS A 112 15.73 -4.88 13.17
N ARG A 113 15.06 -5.76 13.92
CA ARG A 113 13.72 -5.53 14.45
C ARG A 113 13.67 -4.51 15.60
N GLU A 114 14.81 -4.06 16.12
CA GLU A 114 14.87 -2.90 17.02
C GLU A 114 14.56 -1.57 16.31
N ARG A 115 14.54 -1.56 14.98
CA ARG A 115 14.26 -0.38 14.17
C ARG A 115 12.84 -0.38 13.66
N ASP A 116 12.06 0.63 14.01
CA ASP A 116 10.65 0.76 13.64
C ASP A 116 10.43 0.66 12.12
N LYS A 117 11.30 1.28 11.31
CA LYS A 117 11.17 1.25 9.83
C LYS A 117 11.38 -0.15 9.26
N PHE A 118 12.43 -0.85 9.69
CA PHE A 118 12.66 -2.23 9.25
C PHE A 118 11.53 -3.14 9.72
N ARG A 119 11.16 -3.01 10.97
CA ARG A 119 10.07 -3.77 11.61
C ARG A 119 8.76 -3.60 10.86
N PHE A 120 8.41 -2.35 10.52
CA PHE A 120 7.20 -2.02 9.77
C PHE A 120 7.22 -2.59 8.34
N ILE A 121 8.34 -2.44 7.62
CA ILE A 121 8.50 -2.98 6.27
C ILE A 121 8.39 -4.51 6.29
N LEU A 122 9.06 -5.20 7.21
CA LEU A 122 8.97 -6.65 7.34
C LEU A 122 7.54 -7.10 7.63
N ALA A 123 6.86 -6.47 8.60
CA ALA A 123 5.51 -6.82 9.00
C ALA A 123 4.46 -6.54 7.93
N ALA A 124 4.70 -5.57 7.04
CA ALA A 124 3.80 -5.26 5.93
C ALA A 124 3.60 -6.46 4.99
N ALA A 125 4.61 -7.32 4.81
CA ALA A 125 4.49 -8.53 4.02
C ALA A 125 3.55 -9.57 4.66
N PHE A 126 3.45 -9.60 5.99
CA PHE A 126 2.55 -10.48 6.74
C PHE A 126 1.14 -9.87 6.91
N ALA A 127 1.01 -8.56 6.78
CA ALA A 127 -0.30 -7.90 6.78
C ALA A 127 -1.12 -8.25 5.53
N ALA A 128 -0.47 -8.56 4.40
CA ALA A 128 -1.15 -8.83 3.13
C ALA A 128 -2.24 -9.92 3.24
N PRO A 129 -1.99 -11.13 3.74
CA PRO A 129 -3.01 -12.16 3.88
C PRO A 129 -4.09 -11.81 4.92
N LEU A 130 -3.78 -10.96 5.90
CA LEU A 130 -4.74 -10.56 6.92
C LEU A 130 -5.81 -9.60 6.39
N LEU A 131 -5.51 -8.81 5.33
CA LEU A 131 -6.45 -7.81 4.80
C LEU A 131 -7.80 -8.39 4.40
N ARG A 132 -7.85 -9.66 3.95
CA ARG A 132 -9.11 -10.33 3.63
C ARG A 132 -9.91 -10.64 4.90
N ILE A 133 -9.25 -11.12 5.94
CA ILE A 133 -9.85 -11.47 7.24
C ILE A 133 -10.42 -10.21 7.91
N ILE A 134 -9.60 -9.16 8.04
CA ILE A 134 -9.98 -7.90 8.69
C ILE A 134 -10.75 -6.95 7.77
N LYS A 135 -11.08 -7.37 6.53
CA LYS A 135 -11.85 -6.63 5.52
C LYS A 135 -11.31 -5.24 5.18
N GLN A 136 -9.98 -5.07 5.28
CA GLN A 136 -9.33 -3.81 5.00
C GLN A 136 -9.01 -3.59 3.53
N ARG A 137 -8.83 -2.32 3.14
CA ARG A 137 -8.46 -1.90 1.78
C ARG A 137 -7.00 -2.23 1.49
N ILE A 138 -6.68 -2.33 0.22
CA ILE A 138 -5.31 -2.36 -0.29
C ILE A 138 -4.66 -1.01 -0.06
N PHE A 139 -3.42 -1.03 0.39
CA PHE A 139 -2.58 0.16 0.53
C PHE A 139 -1.15 -0.15 0.10
N PHE A 140 -0.38 0.90 -0.12
CA PHE A 140 1.03 0.82 -0.42
C PHE A 140 1.85 1.11 0.84
N VAL A 141 2.93 0.36 1.01
CA VAL A 141 4.05 0.70 1.90
C VAL A 141 5.22 1.07 1.00
N TYR A 142 5.57 2.33 0.97
CA TYR A 142 6.56 2.86 0.05
C TYR A 142 7.77 3.42 0.80
N ASN A 143 8.91 2.76 0.66
CA ASN A 143 10.15 3.22 1.27
C ASN A 143 10.98 4.03 0.26
N TRP A 144 11.25 5.30 0.56
CA TRP A 144 11.94 6.20 -0.35
C TRP A 144 13.04 7.01 0.33
N GLY A 145 13.91 7.63 -0.47
CA GLY A 145 15.04 8.44 0.00
C GLY A 145 16.28 8.24 -0.85
N SER A 146 17.42 8.77 -0.39
CA SER A 146 18.69 8.72 -1.13
C SER A 146 19.11 7.29 -1.48
N SER A 147 19.87 7.16 -2.58
CA SER A 147 20.55 5.91 -2.95
C SER A 147 21.42 5.39 -1.81
N LYS A 148 21.62 4.06 -1.78
CA LYS A 148 22.41 3.33 -0.77
C LYS A 148 21.81 3.26 0.65
N GLY A 149 20.56 3.70 0.85
CA GLY A 149 19.87 3.57 2.14
C GLY A 149 19.37 2.15 2.48
N GLY A 150 19.66 1.13 1.67
CA GLY A 150 19.22 -0.25 1.91
C GLY A 150 17.74 -0.52 1.67
N LYS A 151 17.02 0.36 0.96
CA LYS A 151 15.57 0.24 0.69
C LYS A 151 15.21 -1.08 0.00
N THR A 152 15.93 -1.41 -1.08
CA THR A 152 15.74 -2.68 -1.81
C THR A 152 16.09 -3.89 -0.94
N ALA A 153 17.10 -3.80 -0.05
CA ALA A 153 17.42 -4.86 0.89
C ALA A 153 16.29 -5.08 1.91
N GLY A 154 15.64 -4.00 2.39
CA GLY A 154 14.45 -4.08 3.25
C GLY A 154 13.25 -4.72 2.54
N LEU A 155 13.01 -4.36 1.28
CA LEU A 155 11.97 -4.99 0.46
C LEU A 155 12.25 -6.48 0.25
N LYS A 156 13.51 -6.86 -0.08
CA LYS A 156 13.91 -8.27 -0.22
C LYS A 156 13.78 -9.05 1.08
N ALA A 157 14.14 -8.45 2.22
CA ALA A 157 13.94 -9.05 3.53
C ALA A 157 12.46 -9.38 3.79
N ALA A 158 11.56 -8.47 3.45
CA ALA A 158 10.12 -8.69 3.60
C ALA A 158 9.58 -9.78 2.65
N LEU A 159 10.00 -9.77 1.38
CA LEU A 159 9.58 -10.76 0.39
C LEU A 159 10.19 -12.14 0.65
N SER A 160 11.40 -12.21 1.26
CA SER A 160 12.04 -13.48 1.62
C SER A 160 11.22 -14.32 2.61
N ALA A 161 10.28 -13.72 3.33
CA ALA A 161 9.33 -14.46 4.14
C ALA A 161 8.51 -15.47 3.31
N TRP A 162 8.23 -15.15 2.04
CA TRP A 162 7.30 -15.87 1.17
C TRP A 162 7.96 -16.69 0.08
N GLY A 163 9.16 -16.37 -0.35
CA GLY A 163 9.86 -17.07 -1.42
C GLY A 163 11.16 -16.37 -1.83
N ASP A 164 11.66 -16.69 -3.02
CA ASP A 164 12.85 -16.07 -3.61
C ASP A 164 12.61 -14.57 -3.84
N PRO A 165 13.20 -13.67 -3.04
CA PRO A 165 12.91 -12.25 -3.09
C PRO A 165 13.29 -11.59 -4.41
N GLU A 166 14.26 -12.13 -5.15
CA GLU A 166 14.67 -11.60 -6.45
C GLU A 166 13.63 -11.88 -7.54
N ARG A 167 13.01 -13.06 -7.46
CA ARG A 167 12.00 -13.50 -8.44
C ARG A 167 10.59 -13.02 -8.10
N LEU A 168 10.30 -12.72 -6.83
CA LEU A 168 9.02 -12.16 -6.38
C LEU A 168 8.89 -10.67 -6.67
N MET A 169 10.00 -9.98 -6.86
CA MET A 169 10.06 -8.54 -7.08
C MET A 169 9.81 -8.22 -8.55
N VAL A 170 8.91 -7.28 -8.82
CA VAL A 170 8.72 -6.66 -10.13
C VAL A 170 9.20 -5.22 -10.08
N ASN A 171 9.28 -4.53 -11.23
CA ASN A 171 9.65 -3.12 -11.26
C ASN A 171 8.55 -2.25 -11.88
N PHE A 172 8.62 -0.94 -11.67
CA PHE A 172 7.65 0.01 -12.21
C PHE A 172 7.68 0.15 -13.75
N ASN A 173 8.65 -0.43 -14.45
CA ASN A 173 8.67 -0.48 -15.91
C ASN A 173 7.70 -1.52 -16.50
N ALA A 174 7.03 -2.30 -15.66
CA ALA A 174 6.01 -3.24 -16.09
C ALA A 174 4.78 -2.51 -16.65
N THR A 175 4.14 -3.10 -17.66
CA THR A 175 2.88 -2.57 -18.17
C THR A 175 1.76 -2.68 -17.13
N GLN A 176 0.76 -1.78 -17.17
CA GLN A 176 -0.40 -1.87 -16.28
C GLN A 176 -1.11 -3.23 -16.35
N VAL A 177 -1.19 -3.83 -17.55
CA VAL A 177 -1.77 -5.17 -17.74
C VAL A 177 -0.90 -6.24 -17.11
N GLY A 178 0.42 -6.10 -17.18
CA GLY A 178 1.38 -6.98 -16.50
C GLY A 178 1.18 -6.94 -14.99
N LEU A 179 1.19 -5.74 -14.41
CA LEU A 179 0.96 -5.54 -12.96
C LEU A 179 -0.41 -6.03 -12.50
N GLU A 180 -1.48 -5.79 -13.29
CA GLU A 180 -2.82 -6.32 -13.01
C GLU A 180 -2.83 -7.85 -12.95
N ARG A 181 -2.14 -8.52 -13.90
CA ARG A 181 -2.05 -9.98 -13.92
C ARG A 181 -1.23 -10.52 -12.77
N THR A 182 -0.12 -9.87 -12.45
CA THR A 182 0.75 -10.23 -11.32
C THR A 182 0.01 -10.07 -9.98
N ALA A 183 -0.65 -8.93 -9.76
CA ALA A 183 -1.44 -8.70 -8.55
C ALA A 183 -2.57 -9.73 -8.39
N ALA A 184 -3.28 -10.04 -9.47
CA ALA A 184 -4.35 -11.05 -9.44
C ALA A 184 -3.83 -12.47 -9.20
N PHE A 185 -2.62 -12.78 -9.68
CA PHE A 185 -2.00 -14.07 -9.47
C PHE A 185 -1.50 -14.23 -8.03
N TYR A 186 -0.82 -13.23 -7.48
CA TYR A 186 -0.37 -13.24 -6.08
C TYR A 186 -1.53 -13.10 -5.09
N CYS A 187 -2.60 -12.45 -5.51
CA CYS A 187 -3.86 -12.31 -4.79
C CYS A 187 -3.70 -11.73 -3.37
N ASP A 188 -3.63 -12.57 -2.33
CA ASP A 188 -3.53 -12.16 -0.92
C ASP A 188 -2.09 -12.12 -0.39
N LEU A 189 -1.10 -12.29 -1.25
CA LEU A 189 0.34 -12.21 -0.91
C LEU A 189 0.89 -10.80 -1.16
N PRO A 190 2.02 -10.41 -0.54
CA PRO A 190 2.62 -9.11 -0.77
C PRO A 190 3.06 -8.93 -2.22
N LEU A 191 2.83 -7.74 -2.78
CA LEU A 191 3.26 -7.37 -4.13
C LEU A 191 4.47 -6.44 -4.03
N GLY A 192 5.67 -6.96 -4.30
CA GLY A 192 6.91 -6.17 -4.28
C GLY A 192 7.16 -5.46 -5.62
N ILE A 193 7.35 -4.13 -5.59
CA ILE A 193 7.62 -3.31 -6.77
C ILE A 193 8.84 -2.42 -6.49
N ASP A 194 9.95 -2.68 -7.17
CA ASP A 194 11.19 -1.93 -6.96
C ASP A 194 11.38 -0.83 -8.00
N GLU A 195 12.24 0.14 -7.66
CA GLU A 195 12.75 1.18 -8.55
C GLU A 195 11.66 2.07 -9.19
N ARG A 196 10.98 2.91 -8.37
CA ARG A 196 10.01 3.90 -8.84
C ARG A 196 10.54 4.77 -9.99
N GLN A 197 11.84 5.08 -10.00
CA GLN A 197 12.48 5.88 -11.04
C GLN A 197 12.37 5.27 -12.45
N LEU A 198 12.18 3.95 -12.57
CA LEU A 198 11.93 3.28 -13.85
C LEU A 198 10.55 3.57 -14.45
N ALA A 199 9.60 4.09 -13.66
CA ALA A 199 8.32 4.58 -14.19
C ALA A 199 8.48 5.82 -15.09
N GLY A 200 9.68 6.41 -15.10
CA GLY A 200 9.96 7.64 -15.86
C GLY A 200 9.27 8.88 -15.26
N LYS A 201 9.22 9.95 -16.04
CA LYS A 201 8.63 11.24 -15.62
C LYS A 201 7.09 11.32 -15.77
N ASN A 202 6.44 10.23 -16.16
CA ASN A 202 4.99 10.20 -16.35
C ASN A 202 4.25 10.01 -15.00
N GLN A 203 4.10 11.09 -14.25
CA GLN A 203 3.39 11.08 -12.97
C GLN A 203 1.93 10.61 -13.10
N GLU A 204 1.22 11.01 -14.15
CA GLU A 204 -0.17 10.58 -14.38
C GLU A 204 -0.28 9.07 -14.62
N GLY A 205 0.68 8.47 -15.33
CA GLY A 205 0.76 7.03 -15.54
C GLY A 205 1.02 6.27 -14.24
N LEU A 206 1.90 6.81 -13.38
CA LEU A 206 2.20 6.27 -12.07
C LEU A 206 0.97 6.31 -11.15
N GLU A 207 0.29 7.46 -11.07
CA GLU A 207 -0.93 7.61 -10.28
C GLU A 207 -2.02 6.62 -10.73
N LYS A 208 -2.25 6.49 -12.04
CA LYS A 208 -3.19 5.50 -12.59
C LYS A 208 -2.83 4.06 -12.19
N THR A 209 -1.55 3.75 -12.12
CA THR A 209 -1.06 2.43 -11.68
C THR A 209 -1.33 2.21 -10.20
N ILE A 210 -1.06 3.21 -9.34
CA ILE A 210 -1.37 3.16 -7.91
C ILE A 210 -2.88 2.97 -7.69
N TYR A 211 -3.71 3.74 -8.38
CA TYR A 211 -5.17 3.60 -8.30
C TYR A 211 -5.64 2.21 -8.73
N MET A 212 -5.10 1.68 -9.83
CA MET A 212 -5.46 0.36 -10.35
C MET A 212 -5.11 -0.73 -9.33
N ILE A 213 -3.91 -0.74 -8.77
CA ILE A 213 -3.51 -1.72 -7.75
C ILE A 213 -4.36 -1.57 -6.49
N ALA A 214 -4.54 -0.35 -5.99
CA ALA A 214 -5.30 -0.07 -4.77
C ALA A 214 -6.81 -0.34 -4.90
N SER A 215 -7.36 -0.38 -6.14
CA SER A 215 -8.77 -0.73 -6.36
C SER A 215 -9.07 -2.21 -6.09
N GLY A 216 -8.06 -3.09 -6.17
CA GLY A 216 -8.24 -4.53 -5.99
C GLY A 216 -9.00 -5.24 -7.11
N THR A 217 -9.27 -4.54 -8.21
CA THR A 217 -10.04 -5.06 -9.34
C THR A 217 -9.43 -4.67 -10.67
N GLY A 218 -9.43 -5.63 -11.61
CA GLY A 218 -8.96 -5.41 -12.97
C GLY A 218 -9.97 -4.68 -13.84
N LYS A 219 -9.51 -4.23 -15.00
CA LYS A 219 -10.40 -3.61 -16.00
C LYS A 219 -11.37 -4.64 -16.58
N ILE A 220 -12.63 -4.24 -16.75
CA ILE A 220 -13.64 -5.01 -17.46
C ILE A 220 -13.25 -5.07 -18.95
N ARG A 221 -13.22 -6.26 -19.52
CA ARG A 221 -12.89 -6.52 -20.93
C ARG A 221 -13.94 -7.40 -21.59
N GLY A 222 -14.23 -7.12 -22.86
CA GLY A 222 -15.07 -8.00 -23.67
C GLY A 222 -14.38 -9.34 -23.95
N ALA A 223 -15.14 -10.42 -24.00
CA ALA A 223 -14.67 -11.73 -24.38
C ALA A 223 -14.74 -11.90 -25.91
N LYS A 224 -13.82 -12.66 -26.52
CA LYS A 224 -13.79 -12.92 -27.98
C LYS A 224 -15.05 -13.62 -28.49
N GLY A 225 -15.72 -14.39 -27.62
CA GLY A 225 -16.96 -15.11 -27.95
C GLY A 225 -18.25 -14.36 -27.60
N GLY A 226 -18.16 -13.04 -27.26
CA GLY A 226 -19.27 -12.24 -26.75
C GLY A 226 -19.31 -12.24 -25.20
N GLY A 227 -19.98 -11.23 -24.62
CA GLY A 227 -20.02 -11.05 -23.16
C GLY A 227 -18.76 -10.44 -22.57
N LEU A 228 -18.54 -10.65 -21.27
CA LEU A 228 -17.43 -10.10 -20.51
C LEU A 228 -16.45 -11.22 -20.08
N GLN A 229 -15.16 -10.85 -20.02
CA GLN A 229 -14.17 -11.70 -19.36
C GLN A 229 -14.38 -11.64 -17.85
N THR A 230 -14.05 -12.72 -17.14
CA THR A 230 -14.01 -12.74 -15.67
C THR A 230 -13.08 -11.63 -15.18
N MET A 231 -13.62 -10.76 -14.35
CA MET A 231 -12.88 -9.66 -13.76
C MET A 231 -11.88 -10.20 -12.73
N ARG A 232 -10.62 -9.84 -12.88
CA ARG A 232 -9.58 -10.20 -11.90
C ARG A 232 -9.77 -9.42 -10.63
N GLN A 233 -9.50 -10.07 -9.50
CA GLN A 233 -9.57 -9.45 -8.17
C GLN A 233 -8.34 -9.85 -7.37
N TRP A 234 -7.92 -8.96 -6.47
CA TRP A 234 -6.83 -9.18 -5.51
C TRP A 234 -7.04 -8.36 -4.26
N ARG A 235 -6.35 -8.73 -3.19
CA ARG A 235 -6.30 -7.97 -1.96
C ARG A 235 -4.92 -8.14 -1.33
N THR A 236 -4.07 -7.14 -1.41
CA THR A 236 -2.66 -7.23 -1.05
C THR A 236 -2.16 -5.96 -0.36
N VAL A 237 -1.00 -6.04 0.25
CA VAL A 237 -0.16 -4.87 0.54
C VAL A 237 0.85 -4.74 -0.60
N ALA A 238 0.80 -3.62 -1.31
CA ALA A 238 1.79 -3.31 -2.34
C ALA A 238 3.00 -2.65 -1.65
N MET A 239 4.15 -3.29 -1.75
CA MET A 239 5.40 -2.82 -1.13
C MET A 239 6.31 -2.28 -2.22
N ALA A 240 6.75 -1.03 -2.08
CA ALA A 240 7.54 -0.44 -3.16
C ALA A 240 8.70 0.42 -2.65
N THR A 241 9.69 0.66 -3.52
CA THR A 241 10.85 1.48 -3.21
C THR A 241 11.12 2.53 -4.29
N GLY A 242 11.84 3.59 -3.92
CA GLY A 242 12.30 4.61 -4.86
C GLY A 242 13.18 5.67 -4.21
N GLU A 243 13.60 6.64 -5.01
CA GLU A 243 14.44 7.76 -4.54
C GLU A 243 13.62 9.02 -4.24
N GLU A 244 12.46 9.16 -4.88
CA GLU A 244 11.54 10.30 -4.74
C GLU A 244 10.20 9.84 -4.15
N PRO A 245 9.44 10.72 -3.49
CA PRO A 245 8.10 10.38 -3.01
C PRO A 245 7.18 9.95 -4.15
N LEU A 246 6.20 9.09 -3.87
CA LEU A 246 5.14 8.73 -4.82
C LEU A 246 4.07 9.81 -4.92
N SER A 247 3.72 10.42 -3.79
CA SER A 247 2.82 11.57 -3.74
C SER A 247 3.62 12.85 -3.97
N THR A 248 3.09 13.72 -4.82
CA THR A 248 3.61 15.08 -5.03
C THR A 248 2.55 16.09 -4.63
N ASP A 249 2.92 17.35 -4.42
CA ASP A 249 1.98 18.41 -4.07
C ASP A 249 0.86 18.61 -5.12
N THR A 250 1.11 18.15 -6.33
CA THR A 250 0.11 18.15 -7.43
C THR A 250 -0.68 16.85 -7.53
N SER A 251 -0.29 15.81 -6.79
CA SER A 251 -0.99 14.53 -6.79
C SER A 251 -2.43 14.67 -6.31
N GLN A 252 -3.31 13.88 -6.90
CA GLN A 252 -4.69 13.82 -6.44
C GLN A 252 -4.71 13.31 -4.98
N THR A 253 -5.51 13.91 -4.13
CA THR A 253 -5.66 13.55 -2.70
C THR A 253 -5.86 12.04 -2.49
N GLY A 254 -6.45 11.37 -3.49
CA GLY A 254 -6.67 9.92 -3.42
C GLY A 254 -5.40 9.05 -3.53
N VAL A 255 -4.28 9.53 -4.07
CA VAL A 255 -2.98 8.80 -4.06
C VAL A 255 -2.40 8.84 -2.67
N SER A 256 -2.28 10.03 -2.08
CA SER A 256 -1.71 10.20 -0.74
C SER A 256 -2.44 9.38 0.32
N THR A 257 -3.76 9.20 0.20
CA THR A 257 -4.55 8.40 1.15
C THR A 257 -4.35 6.89 1.03
N ARG A 258 -3.67 6.41 -0.01
CA ARG A 258 -3.44 4.98 -0.29
C ARG A 258 -1.99 4.55 -0.09
N VAL A 259 -1.09 5.49 0.16
CA VAL A 259 0.35 5.23 0.24
C VAL A 259 0.87 5.64 1.62
N LEU A 260 1.44 4.69 2.34
CA LEU A 260 2.22 4.93 3.55
C LEU A 260 3.67 5.16 3.11
N GLU A 261 4.11 6.40 3.11
CA GLU A 261 5.46 6.78 2.71
C GLU A 261 6.42 6.76 3.89
N ILE A 262 7.49 5.98 3.78
CA ILE A 262 8.53 5.86 4.79
C ILE A 262 9.81 6.44 4.22
N TYR A 263 10.27 7.54 4.80
CA TYR A 263 11.49 8.21 4.36
C TYR A 263 12.74 7.62 5.00
N GLY A 264 13.78 7.42 4.19
CA GLY A 264 15.09 6.97 4.65
C GLY A 264 15.27 5.46 4.68
N GLY A 265 16.49 5.02 4.96
CA GLY A 265 16.85 3.60 4.96
C GLY A 265 16.37 2.85 6.21
N PRO A 266 16.03 1.56 6.09
CA PRO A 266 15.67 0.73 7.23
C PRO A 266 16.86 0.20 8.02
N PHE A 267 18.10 0.42 7.56
CA PHE A 267 19.34 -0.04 8.21
C PHE A 267 20.19 1.14 8.70
N GLU A 268 21.11 0.89 9.65
CA GLU A 268 22.04 1.91 10.16
C GLU A 268 23.19 2.17 9.21
N THR A 269 23.70 1.09 8.62
CA THR A 269 24.88 1.16 7.78
C THR A 269 24.66 0.46 6.44
N GLU A 270 25.49 0.79 5.45
CA GLU A 270 25.50 0.13 4.15
C GLU A 270 25.90 -1.35 4.27
N GLU A 271 26.77 -1.69 5.25
CA GLU A 271 27.21 -3.05 5.49
C GLU A 271 26.05 -3.93 5.97
N GLN A 272 25.22 -3.41 6.90
CA GLN A 272 24.00 -4.13 7.35
C GLN A 272 23.04 -4.36 6.20
N ALA A 273 22.83 -3.37 5.34
CA ALA A 273 21.98 -3.50 4.17
C ALA A 273 22.53 -4.52 3.16
N SER A 274 23.86 -4.53 2.95
CA SER A 274 24.53 -5.49 2.05
C SER A 274 24.45 -6.91 2.58
N LEU A 275 24.66 -7.11 3.88
CA LEU A 275 24.53 -8.41 4.53
C LEU A 275 23.09 -8.92 4.45
N MET A 276 22.11 -8.06 4.76
CA MET A 276 20.68 -8.40 4.63
C MET A 276 20.33 -8.82 3.20
N HIS A 277 20.83 -8.09 2.21
CA HIS A 277 20.62 -8.44 0.81
C HIS A 277 21.17 -9.85 0.48
N GLN A 278 22.35 -10.19 0.96
CA GLN A 278 22.96 -11.49 0.74
C GLN A 278 22.19 -12.60 1.47
N GLU A 279 21.94 -12.44 2.77
CA GLU A 279 21.30 -13.46 3.60
C GLU A 279 19.85 -13.73 3.20
N SER A 280 19.09 -12.70 2.80
CA SER A 280 17.71 -12.85 2.34
C SER A 280 17.59 -13.64 1.04
N THR A 281 18.66 -13.76 0.25
CA THR A 281 18.71 -14.61 -0.96
C THR A 281 19.18 -16.04 -0.69
N GLN A 282 19.62 -16.33 0.54
CA GLN A 282 20.06 -17.67 0.94
C GLN A 282 19.06 -18.38 1.87
N ASN A 283 18.25 -17.62 2.60
CA ASN A 283 17.28 -18.15 3.55
C ASN A 283 15.92 -17.49 3.30
N PHE A 284 15.00 -18.19 2.63
CA PHE A 284 13.71 -17.63 2.24
C PHE A 284 12.60 -18.67 2.13
N GLY A 285 11.34 -18.20 2.11
CA GLY A 285 10.13 -18.98 1.82
C GLY A 285 9.57 -19.75 3.02
N TRP A 286 10.14 -19.58 4.20
CA TRP A 286 9.74 -20.34 5.40
C TRP A 286 8.70 -19.61 6.24
N ALA A 287 8.92 -18.33 6.50
CA ALA A 287 8.15 -17.60 7.50
C ALA A 287 6.69 -17.36 7.09
N GLY A 288 6.43 -17.15 5.80
CA GLY A 288 5.06 -16.93 5.30
C GLY A 288 4.15 -18.14 5.50
N PRO A 289 4.50 -19.34 5.02
CA PRO A 289 3.73 -20.56 5.28
C PRO A 289 3.56 -20.83 6.78
N GLU A 290 4.61 -20.68 7.58
CA GLU A 290 4.53 -20.84 9.05
C GLU A 290 3.55 -19.84 9.69
N PHE A 291 3.58 -18.59 9.24
CA PHE A 291 2.62 -17.58 9.68
C PHE A 291 1.17 -18.00 9.37
N ILE A 292 0.92 -18.50 8.17
CA ILE A 292 -0.42 -18.97 7.78
C ILE A 292 -0.86 -20.17 8.63
N GLU A 293 0.03 -21.10 8.94
CA GLU A 293 -0.28 -22.22 9.84
C GLU A 293 -0.74 -21.73 11.24
N HIS A 294 -0.13 -20.67 11.76
CA HIS A 294 -0.57 -20.04 12.99
C HIS A 294 -1.92 -19.32 12.83
N VAL A 295 -2.12 -18.59 11.73
CA VAL A 295 -3.40 -17.91 11.43
C VAL A 295 -4.56 -18.91 11.33
N LEU A 296 -4.34 -20.06 10.71
CA LEU A 296 -5.36 -21.10 10.56
C LEU A 296 -5.77 -21.76 11.88
N LYS A 297 -4.92 -21.69 12.93
CA LYS A 297 -5.18 -22.25 14.27
C LYS A 297 -6.05 -21.34 15.15
N VAL A 298 -6.29 -20.11 14.74
CA VAL A 298 -7.08 -19.12 15.50
C VAL A 298 -8.34 -18.73 14.74
N SER A 299 -9.33 -18.19 15.45
CA SER A 299 -10.56 -17.74 14.80
C SER A 299 -10.37 -16.40 14.08
N GLU A 300 -11.01 -16.25 12.94
CA GLU A 300 -11.03 -14.98 12.18
C GLU A 300 -11.60 -13.84 13.05
N LYS A 301 -12.62 -14.13 13.86
CA LYS A 301 -13.21 -13.16 14.78
C LYS A 301 -12.18 -12.64 15.77
N SER A 302 -11.38 -13.52 16.35
CA SER A 302 -10.33 -13.14 17.31
C SER A 302 -9.26 -12.23 16.66
N ILE A 303 -8.93 -12.47 15.38
CA ILE A 303 -8.02 -11.59 14.61
C ILE A 303 -8.68 -10.23 14.39
N CYS A 304 -9.97 -10.19 14.03
CA CYS A 304 -10.72 -8.94 13.85
C CYS A 304 -10.79 -8.14 15.16
N ASP A 305 -11.11 -8.79 16.29
CA ASP A 305 -11.18 -8.14 17.59
C ASP A 305 -9.83 -7.50 17.97
N LYS A 306 -8.71 -8.18 17.70
CA LYS A 306 -7.36 -7.63 17.93
C LYS A 306 -7.00 -6.52 16.93
N TYR A 307 -7.47 -6.61 15.71
CA TYR A 307 -7.33 -5.51 14.75
C TYR A 307 -8.09 -4.27 15.22
N ASP A 308 -9.33 -4.42 15.68
CA ASP A 308 -10.14 -3.30 16.15
C ASP A 308 -9.52 -2.65 17.40
N GLU A 309 -8.95 -3.44 18.33
CA GLU A 309 -8.20 -2.92 19.47
C GLU A 309 -6.99 -2.06 19.02
N MET A 310 -6.20 -2.55 18.04
CA MET A 310 -5.07 -1.80 17.49
C MET A 310 -5.54 -0.54 16.76
N LEU A 311 -6.62 -0.65 15.99
CA LEU A 311 -7.21 0.46 15.24
C LEU A 311 -7.66 1.58 16.18
N HIS A 312 -8.37 1.26 17.25
CA HIS A 312 -8.78 2.24 18.26
C HIS A 312 -7.57 2.93 18.90
N TYR A 313 -6.52 2.19 19.24
CA TYR A 313 -5.30 2.78 19.76
C TYR A 313 -4.68 3.77 18.76
N VAL A 314 -4.48 3.36 17.49
CA VAL A 314 -3.87 4.23 16.49
C VAL A 314 -4.75 5.45 16.17
N MET A 315 -6.09 5.29 16.18
CA MET A 315 -7.04 6.40 16.04
C MET A 315 -6.90 7.41 17.18
N SER A 316 -6.78 6.94 18.42
CA SER A 316 -6.66 7.82 19.60
C SER A 316 -5.43 8.74 19.55
N ILE A 317 -4.32 8.26 18.99
CA ILE A 317 -3.09 9.05 18.85
C ILE A 317 -3.05 9.88 17.56
N ALA A 318 -3.90 9.59 16.56
CA ALA A 318 -3.96 10.31 15.29
C ALA A 318 -4.64 11.69 15.40
N LYS A 319 -5.39 11.95 16.46
CA LYS A 319 -6.11 13.22 16.72
C LYS A 319 -6.87 13.75 15.49
N GLY A 320 -7.60 12.88 14.79
CA GLY A 320 -8.39 13.23 13.60
C GLY A 320 -7.59 13.48 12.32
N LYS A 321 -6.25 13.38 12.34
CA LYS A 321 -5.40 13.50 11.15
C LYS A 321 -5.20 12.12 10.50
N SER A 322 -5.21 12.06 9.17
CA SER A 322 -4.82 10.87 8.38
C SER A 322 -5.63 9.58 8.58
N GLY A 323 -6.97 9.65 8.70
CA GLY A 323 -7.84 8.48 8.94
C GLY A 323 -7.63 7.28 7.99
N SER A 324 -7.23 7.52 6.73
CA SER A 324 -6.93 6.43 5.77
C SER A 324 -5.61 5.71 6.06
N HIS A 325 -4.61 6.39 6.63
CA HIS A 325 -3.33 5.80 7.00
C HIS A 325 -3.45 4.97 8.27
N VAL A 326 -4.32 5.37 9.20
CA VAL A 326 -4.58 4.69 10.47
C VAL A 326 -4.90 3.21 10.25
N ALA A 327 -5.82 2.90 9.33
CA ALA A 327 -6.23 1.53 9.05
C ALA A 327 -5.06 0.65 8.54
N GLY A 328 -4.24 1.19 7.62
CA GLY A 328 -3.06 0.49 7.10
C GLY A 328 -2.00 0.27 8.16
N ILE A 329 -1.67 1.30 8.96
CA ILE A 329 -0.71 1.22 10.06
C ILE A 329 -1.17 0.18 11.09
N SER A 330 -2.47 0.17 11.43
CA SER A 330 -3.04 -0.80 12.38
C SER A 330 -2.94 -2.24 11.87
N ALA A 331 -3.18 -2.46 10.57
CA ALA A 331 -3.04 -3.80 9.97
C ALA A 331 -1.59 -4.31 10.02
N VAL A 332 -0.62 -3.44 9.73
CA VAL A 332 0.80 -3.79 9.81
C VAL A 332 1.23 -4.01 11.26
N ALA A 333 0.76 -3.18 12.20
CA ALA A 333 1.07 -3.31 13.62
C ALA A 333 0.49 -4.61 14.22
N LEU A 334 -0.71 -5.02 13.82
CA LEU A 334 -1.25 -6.31 14.20
C LEU A 334 -0.37 -7.46 13.69
N ALA A 335 -0.02 -7.43 12.40
CA ALA A 335 0.86 -8.44 11.81
C ALA A 335 2.22 -8.49 12.52
N ASP A 336 2.78 -7.33 12.88
CA ASP A 336 4.03 -7.25 13.64
C ASP A 336 3.91 -7.88 15.04
N ALA A 337 2.83 -7.59 15.78
CA ALA A 337 2.59 -8.19 17.09
C ALA A 337 2.45 -9.72 16.99
N MET A 338 1.81 -10.21 15.91
CA MET A 338 1.65 -11.64 15.66
C MET A 338 3.00 -12.31 15.38
N ILE A 339 3.79 -11.79 14.44
CA ILE A 339 5.10 -12.39 14.12
C ILE A 339 6.10 -12.23 15.28
N ASP A 340 6.04 -11.14 16.02
CA ASP A 340 6.89 -10.94 17.20
C ASP A 340 6.58 -12.01 18.25
N THR A 341 5.31 -12.28 18.52
CA THR A 341 4.88 -13.31 19.46
C THR A 341 5.26 -14.72 18.99
N TRP A 342 5.04 -15.03 17.69
CA TRP A 342 5.17 -16.39 17.20
C TRP A 342 6.59 -16.78 16.79
N PHE A 343 7.39 -15.83 16.34
CA PHE A 343 8.71 -16.10 15.76
C PHE A 343 9.89 -15.55 16.55
N PHE A 344 9.68 -14.41 17.23
CA PHE A 344 10.75 -13.63 17.84
C PHE A 344 10.62 -13.43 19.36
N GLY A 345 9.47 -13.82 19.94
CA GLY A 345 9.25 -13.74 21.38
C GLY A 345 10.14 -14.71 22.16
N SER A 346 10.47 -14.39 23.41
CA SER A 346 11.16 -15.31 24.29
C SER A 346 10.30 -16.58 24.49
N GLN A 347 10.92 -17.75 24.34
CA GLN A 347 10.25 -19.06 24.50
C GLN A 347 9.74 -19.34 25.92
N ASP A 348 9.93 -18.41 26.86
CA ASP A 348 9.52 -18.52 28.26
C ASP A 348 8.07 -18.11 28.52
N ALA A 349 7.27 -17.77 27.51
CA ALA A 349 5.84 -17.58 27.71
C ALA A 349 5.20 -18.96 27.95
N PRO A 350 4.60 -19.22 29.13
CA PRO A 350 3.96 -20.50 29.42
C PRO A 350 2.84 -20.71 28.39
N GLU A 351 2.86 -21.89 27.73
CA GLU A 351 1.68 -22.32 26.97
C GLU A 351 0.45 -22.15 27.87
N PRO A 352 -0.65 -21.57 27.37
CA PRO A 352 -1.86 -21.44 28.17
C PRO A 352 -2.24 -22.84 28.64
N LYS A 353 -2.14 -23.08 29.95
CA LYS A 353 -2.56 -24.36 30.57
C LYS A 353 -4.01 -24.58 30.19
N ALA A 354 -4.27 -25.60 29.38
CA ALA A 354 -5.61 -26.05 29.09
C ALA A 354 -6.33 -26.26 30.43
N ASP A 355 -7.44 -25.54 30.64
CA ASP A 355 -8.27 -25.71 31.81
C ASP A 355 -8.91 -27.10 31.78
N PRO A 356 -8.58 -28.05 32.68
CA PRO A 356 -9.00 -29.43 32.58
C PRO A 356 -10.50 -29.64 32.83
N LYS A 357 -11.31 -28.57 32.88
CA LYS A 357 -12.76 -28.63 33.17
C LYS A 357 -13.66 -28.09 32.05
N LYS A 358 -13.14 -27.79 30.86
CA LYS A 358 -14.01 -27.48 29.72
C LYS A 358 -14.35 -28.76 28.97
N GLU A 359 -15.63 -29.10 29.01
CA GLU A 359 -16.25 -30.22 28.28
C GLU A 359 -15.99 -30.07 26.78
N GLU A 360 -15.52 -31.14 26.14
CA GLU A 360 -15.43 -31.31 24.69
C GLU A 360 -16.85 -31.27 24.07
N GLY A 361 -17.23 -30.11 23.56
CA GLY A 361 -18.55 -30.04 22.93
C GLY A 361 -18.98 -28.65 22.52
N LYS A 362 -18.26 -28.06 21.57
CA LYS A 362 -18.64 -27.07 20.53
C LYS A 362 -17.33 -26.55 19.96
N ASP A 363 -17.25 -26.31 18.66
CA ASP A 363 -16.11 -25.68 17.97
C ASP A 363 -15.62 -24.43 18.74
N ASP A 364 -14.78 -24.64 19.77
CA ASP A 364 -14.12 -23.55 20.51
C ASP A 364 -13.08 -22.97 19.57
N GLU A 365 -13.49 -21.99 18.77
CA GLU A 365 -12.61 -21.15 17.96
C GLU A 365 -11.51 -20.61 18.87
N LYS A 366 -10.28 -21.11 18.69
CA LYS A 366 -9.13 -20.70 19.52
C LYS A 366 -8.89 -19.19 19.35
N GLN A 367 -8.87 -18.48 20.46
CA GLN A 367 -8.54 -17.06 20.45
C GLN A 367 -7.05 -16.87 20.18
N ILE A 368 -6.72 -15.78 19.45
CA ILE A 368 -5.33 -15.40 19.25
C ILE A 368 -4.73 -14.93 20.56
N THR A 369 -3.59 -15.50 20.92
CA THR A 369 -2.79 -15.05 22.06
C THR A 369 -1.60 -14.26 21.53
N ILE A 370 -1.54 -12.98 21.90
CA ILE A 370 -0.40 -12.09 21.60
C ILE A 370 0.19 -11.71 22.96
N ASN A 371 1.51 -11.87 23.11
CA ASN A 371 2.14 -11.51 24.36
C ASN A 371 2.19 -9.98 24.54
N GLN A 372 2.12 -9.50 25.78
CA GLN A 372 1.97 -8.08 26.07
C GLN A 372 3.18 -7.25 25.58
N GLU A 373 4.38 -7.79 25.68
CA GLU A 373 5.59 -7.10 25.22
C GLU A 373 5.58 -6.89 23.69
N SER A 374 5.20 -7.91 22.92
CA SER A 374 5.04 -7.82 21.46
C SER A 374 3.96 -6.83 21.06
N TRP A 375 2.84 -6.81 21.82
CA TRP A 375 1.76 -5.86 21.62
C TRP A 375 2.21 -4.42 21.85
N ASP A 376 2.93 -4.16 22.93
CA ASP A 376 3.43 -2.83 23.27
C ASP A 376 4.54 -2.36 22.31
N ARG A 377 5.39 -3.27 21.81
CA ARG A 377 6.37 -2.96 20.76
C ARG A 377 5.66 -2.56 19.46
N ALA A 378 4.64 -3.30 19.05
CA ALA A 378 3.86 -2.99 17.85
C ALA A 378 3.14 -1.64 17.96
N LYS A 379 2.59 -1.31 19.14
CA LYS A 379 2.00 0.01 19.43
C LYS A 379 3.03 1.14 19.29
N ARG A 380 4.23 0.97 19.84
CA ARG A 380 5.31 1.98 19.73
C ARG A 380 5.73 2.19 18.27
N MET A 381 5.92 1.11 17.53
CA MET A 381 6.22 1.18 16.09
C MET A 381 5.09 1.90 15.33
N ALA A 382 3.82 1.56 15.59
CA ALA A 382 2.68 2.22 14.95
C ALA A 382 2.66 3.73 15.24
N ALA A 383 2.92 4.13 16.49
CA ALA A 383 3.00 5.54 16.88
C ALA A 383 4.13 6.28 16.16
N SER A 384 5.31 5.66 16.08
CA SER A 384 6.49 6.21 15.38
C SER A 384 6.19 6.44 13.88
N ILE A 385 5.64 5.45 13.20
CA ILE A 385 5.27 5.55 11.79
C ILE A 385 4.15 6.56 11.57
N LEU A 386 3.14 6.58 12.44
CA LEU A 386 2.05 7.56 12.34
C LEU A 386 2.57 9.00 12.49
N GLN A 387 3.48 9.25 13.42
CA GLN A 387 4.10 10.57 13.58
C GLN A 387 4.87 10.98 12.32
N GLU A 388 5.60 10.07 11.68
CA GLU A 388 6.27 10.32 10.40
C GLU A 388 5.25 10.70 9.30
N GLN A 389 4.10 10.00 9.21
CA GLN A 389 3.03 10.34 8.26
C GLN A 389 2.40 11.70 8.56
N ILE A 390 2.16 12.02 9.82
CA ILE A 390 1.60 13.32 10.23
C ILE A 390 2.60 14.44 9.93
N ALA A 391 3.87 14.27 10.25
CA ALA A 391 4.91 15.25 9.95
C ALA A 391 5.06 15.50 8.43
N ALA A 392 4.98 14.44 7.62
CA ALA A 392 4.99 14.56 6.16
C ALA A 392 3.74 15.25 5.60
N THR A 393 2.60 15.14 6.32
CA THR A 393 1.31 15.75 5.90
C THR A 393 1.08 17.12 6.53
N SER A 394 1.69 17.42 7.68
CA SER A 394 1.53 18.66 8.43
C SER A 394 2.40 19.82 7.93
N GLY A 395 3.36 19.57 7.03
CA GLY A 395 3.73 20.62 6.09
C GLY A 395 2.51 20.84 5.21
N ASP A 396 1.61 21.77 5.59
CA ASP A 396 0.50 22.14 4.73
C ASP A 396 1.12 22.46 3.36
N VAL A 397 0.72 21.73 2.32
CA VAL A 397 1.18 21.96 0.94
C VAL A 397 1.12 23.44 0.61
N ASN A 398 0.18 24.14 1.22
CA ASN A 398 0.02 25.59 1.06
C ASN A 398 1.03 26.37 1.90
N GLU A 399 1.42 25.92 3.09
CA GLU A 399 2.50 26.55 3.89
C GLU A 399 3.85 26.39 3.18
N ASN A 400 4.15 25.18 2.68
CA ASN A 400 5.33 24.92 1.86
C ASN A 400 5.35 25.78 0.59
N ALA A 401 4.17 25.98 -0.05
CA ALA A 401 4.05 26.87 -1.20
C ALA A 401 4.29 28.33 -0.83
N VAL A 402 3.83 28.77 0.34
CA VAL A 402 4.10 30.14 0.86
C VAL A 402 5.60 30.31 1.17
N GLN A 403 6.20 29.34 1.84
CA GLN A 403 7.66 29.36 2.10
C GLN A 403 8.45 29.38 0.78
N PHE A 404 8.08 28.55 -0.19
CA PHE A 404 8.65 28.60 -1.54
C PHE A 404 8.53 29.98 -2.18
N ILE A 405 7.37 30.65 -2.10
CA ILE A 405 7.19 31.99 -2.66
C ILE A 405 8.11 32.98 -1.94
N THR A 406 8.23 32.90 -0.62
CA THR A 406 9.12 33.73 0.19
C THR A 406 10.58 33.60 -0.25
N ASP A 407 11.07 32.36 -0.32
CA ASP A 407 12.44 32.06 -0.74
C ASP A 407 12.70 32.46 -2.20
N TRP A 408 11.69 32.23 -3.06
CA TRP A 408 11.76 32.62 -4.46
C TRP A 408 11.83 34.11 -4.65
N VAL A 409 11.05 34.90 -3.91
CA VAL A 409 11.12 36.40 -3.94
C VAL A 409 12.47 36.88 -3.46
N ILE A 410 12.97 36.34 -2.34
CA ILE A 410 14.28 36.73 -1.76
C ILE A 410 15.41 36.37 -2.74
N SER A 411 15.44 35.20 -3.29
CA SER A 411 16.46 34.70 -4.22
C SER A 411 16.47 35.48 -5.55
N ASN A 412 15.32 36.01 -5.96
CA ASN A 412 15.16 36.75 -7.22
C ASN A 412 15.05 38.25 -7.03
N LYS A 413 15.47 38.80 -5.89
CA LYS A 413 15.31 40.21 -5.55
C LYS A 413 15.85 41.17 -6.62
N ALA A 414 16.93 40.82 -7.34
CA ALA A 414 17.53 41.59 -8.42
C ALA A 414 16.62 41.74 -9.66
N TYR A 415 15.57 40.94 -9.78
CA TYR A 415 14.60 40.97 -10.87
C TYR A 415 13.32 41.75 -10.52
N PHE A 416 13.28 42.42 -9.36
CA PHE A 416 12.16 43.26 -8.93
C PHE A 416 12.52 44.76 -9.05
N GLY A 417 11.59 45.52 -9.61
CA GLY A 417 11.72 46.97 -9.74
C GLY A 417 12.01 47.44 -11.18
N GLU A 418 12.03 48.76 -11.38
CA GLU A 418 12.24 49.40 -12.69
C GLU A 418 13.67 49.18 -13.25
N LYS A 419 14.63 48.87 -12.39
CA LYS A 419 16.04 48.57 -12.74
C LYS A 419 16.32 47.06 -12.72
N ALA A 420 15.31 46.22 -12.93
CA ALA A 420 15.48 44.79 -12.93
C ALA A 420 16.46 44.27 -13.97
N ILE A 421 17.30 43.32 -13.60
CA ILE A 421 18.28 42.70 -14.50
C ILE A 421 17.57 41.61 -15.29
N GLY A 422 17.13 41.88 -16.53
CA GLY A 422 16.43 40.95 -17.38
C GLY A 422 14.91 41.05 -17.27
N THR A 423 14.19 39.90 -17.25
CA THR A 423 12.72 39.87 -17.18
C THR A 423 12.25 40.32 -15.80
N CYS A 424 11.56 41.47 -15.74
CA CYS A 424 11.00 42.00 -14.49
C CYS A 424 9.90 41.07 -13.95
N LEU A 425 10.04 40.63 -12.70
CA LEU A 425 9.11 39.75 -11.99
C LEU A 425 8.01 40.51 -11.25
N GLY A 426 8.23 41.81 -11.00
CA GLY A 426 7.35 42.66 -10.24
C GLY A 426 8.10 43.84 -9.60
N THR A 427 7.58 44.36 -8.51
CA THR A 427 8.25 45.40 -7.72
C THR A 427 8.13 45.14 -6.22
N MET A 428 8.93 45.81 -5.41
CA MET A 428 8.89 45.67 -3.96
C MET A 428 8.48 47.02 -3.31
N SER A 429 7.95 46.96 -2.09
CA SER A 429 7.78 48.16 -1.26
C SER A 429 9.13 48.75 -0.87
N GLU A 430 9.15 50.05 -0.50
CA GLU A 430 10.38 50.73 0.00
C GLU A 430 10.93 50.04 1.25
N SER A 431 10.07 49.48 2.10
CA SER A 431 10.48 48.73 3.29
C SER A 431 11.00 47.31 2.99
N GLY A 432 10.80 46.80 1.77
CA GLY A 432 11.17 45.44 1.39
C GLY A 432 10.27 44.32 1.93
N ASN A 433 9.23 44.66 2.71
CA ASN A 433 8.36 43.68 3.38
C ASN A 433 7.17 43.26 2.53
N VAL A 434 6.91 43.92 1.41
CA VAL A 434 5.80 43.58 0.49
C VAL A 434 6.35 43.42 -0.92
N ALA A 435 6.05 42.26 -1.53
CA ALA A 435 6.33 42.00 -2.94
C ALA A 435 5.04 42.16 -3.78
N TYR A 436 5.13 42.96 -4.82
CA TYR A 436 4.10 43.12 -5.85
C TYR A 436 4.50 42.26 -7.07
N ILE A 437 3.96 41.08 -7.18
CA ILE A 437 4.39 40.07 -8.16
C ILE A 437 3.39 40.04 -9.33
N PHE A 438 3.89 39.97 -10.56
CA PHE A 438 3.00 39.78 -11.71
C PHE A 438 2.30 38.42 -11.63
N PRO A 439 0.94 38.35 -11.79
CA PRO A 439 0.19 37.10 -11.64
C PRO A 439 0.67 35.95 -12.55
N SER A 440 1.04 36.27 -13.79
CA SER A 440 1.58 35.28 -14.74
C SER A 440 2.90 34.68 -14.26
N THR A 441 3.76 35.49 -13.72
CA THR A 441 5.08 35.11 -13.24
C THR A 441 4.98 34.23 -11.99
N LEU A 442 4.14 34.62 -11.01
CA LEU A 442 3.90 33.80 -9.81
C LEU A 442 3.27 32.46 -10.17
N ASN A 443 2.26 32.47 -11.06
CA ASN A 443 1.62 31.23 -11.51
C ASN A 443 2.62 30.29 -12.19
N GLN A 444 3.53 30.80 -13.01
CA GLN A 444 4.58 29.99 -13.64
C GLN A 444 5.56 29.43 -12.63
N ALA A 445 6.00 30.24 -11.64
CA ALA A 445 6.90 29.80 -10.59
C ALA A 445 6.27 28.68 -9.74
N LEU A 446 5.04 28.87 -9.30
CA LEU A 446 4.30 27.86 -8.54
C LEU A 446 4.10 26.56 -9.35
N THR A 447 3.66 26.67 -10.60
CA THR A 447 3.45 25.49 -11.47
C THR A 447 4.76 24.74 -11.71
N LYS A 448 5.86 25.46 -11.93
CA LYS A 448 7.19 24.84 -12.12
C LYS A 448 7.70 24.14 -10.86
N ALA A 449 7.34 24.65 -9.68
CA ALA A 449 7.67 24.05 -8.40
C ALA A 449 6.69 22.93 -7.97
N GLY A 450 5.65 22.66 -8.77
CA GLY A 450 4.68 21.58 -8.50
C GLY A 450 3.46 22.01 -7.68
N TYR A 451 3.32 23.29 -7.34
CA TYR A 451 2.18 23.81 -6.58
C TYR A 451 1.01 24.23 -7.47
N SER A 452 -0.21 24.14 -6.94
CA SER A 452 -1.42 24.63 -7.63
C SER A 452 -1.62 26.12 -7.36
N PRO A 453 -1.43 27.03 -8.34
CA PRO A 453 -1.55 28.47 -8.14
C PRO A 453 -2.91 28.87 -7.56
N ARG A 454 -3.99 28.20 -8.00
CA ARG A 454 -5.35 28.51 -7.53
C ARG A 454 -5.57 28.16 -6.07
N LYS A 455 -5.05 27.00 -5.61
CA LYS A 455 -5.16 26.56 -4.21
C LYS A 455 -4.29 27.42 -3.31
N THR A 456 -3.04 27.65 -3.72
CA THR A 456 -2.08 28.49 -2.97
C THR A 456 -2.59 29.93 -2.81
N LEU A 457 -3.08 30.56 -3.89
CA LEU A 457 -3.63 31.92 -3.79
C LEU A 457 -4.87 32.00 -2.91
N LYS A 458 -5.73 30.97 -2.94
CA LYS A 458 -6.88 30.89 -2.04
C LYS A 458 -6.41 30.79 -0.58
N TYR A 459 -5.49 29.90 -0.27
CA TYR A 459 -4.91 29.74 1.06
C TYR A 459 -4.26 31.03 1.57
N MET A 460 -3.45 31.68 0.73
CA MET A 460 -2.82 32.97 1.07
C MET A 460 -3.84 34.07 1.34
N ALA A 461 -4.97 34.06 0.62
CA ALA A 461 -6.06 35.01 0.83
C ALA A 461 -6.81 34.74 2.14
N ASP A 462 -7.11 33.49 2.42
CA ASP A 462 -7.84 33.07 3.63
C ASP A 462 -6.99 33.30 4.90
N ASN A 463 -5.65 33.26 4.79
CA ASN A 463 -4.69 33.56 5.88
C ASN A 463 -4.19 35.02 5.87
N GLY A 464 -4.72 35.90 5.06
CA GLY A 464 -4.36 37.31 5.02
C GLY A 464 -2.91 37.60 4.57
N LEU A 465 -2.27 36.67 3.86
CA LEU A 465 -0.91 36.79 3.33
C LEU A 465 -0.85 37.63 2.04
N ILE A 466 -1.99 37.73 1.35
CA ILE A 466 -2.16 38.59 0.17
C ILE A 466 -3.36 39.51 0.33
N THR A 467 -3.33 40.66 -0.34
CA THR A 467 -4.45 41.59 -0.35
C THR A 467 -5.56 41.11 -1.31
N VAL A 468 -6.77 40.96 -0.77
CA VAL A 468 -7.97 40.57 -1.51
C VAL A 468 -8.86 41.78 -1.73
N LYS A 469 -9.38 41.97 -2.95
CA LYS A 469 -10.42 42.94 -3.23
C LYS A 469 -11.76 42.24 -3.41
N ASP A 470 -12.77 42.65 -2.63
CA ASP A 470 -14.13 42.19 -2.79
C ASP A 470 -14.72 42.68 -4.10
N GLY A 471 -15.28 41.77 -4.85
CA GLY A 471 -15.81 42.04 -6.18
C GLY A 471 -17.31 42.46 -6.21
N GLY A 472 -17.90 42.97 -5.09
CA GLY A 472 -19.34 43.32 -5.04
C GLY A 472 -20.27 42.09 -4.98
N GLU A 473 -21.55 42.26 -4.68
CA GLU A 473 -22.54 41.24 -4.30
C GLU A 473 -22.70 40.03 -5.26
N ASN A 474 -22.09 40.02 -6.45
CA ASN A 474 -22.18 38.92 -7.42
C ASN A 474 -20.85 38.57 -8.11
N SER A 475 -19.70 38.91 -7.57
CA SER A 475 -18.40 38.70 -8.23
C SER A 475 -17.39 37.91 -7.37
N THR A 476 -16.69 37.00 -8.02
CA THR A 476 -15.62 36.19 -7.42
C THR A 476 -14.50 37.05 -6.80
N LYS A 477 -14.04 36.71 -5.58
CA LYS A 477 -12.89 37.33 -4.90
C LYS A 477 -11.69 37.47 -5.87
N ARG A 478 -11.11 38.69 -5.95
CA ARG A 478 -9.95 38.97 -6.79
C ARG A 478 -8.69 39.02 -5.95
N TYR A 479 -7.75 38.12 -6.24
CA TYR A 479 -6.45 38.00 -5.56
C TYR A 479 -5.37 38.95 -6.12
N SER A 480 -5.75 39.97 -6.87
CA SER A 480 -4.82 40.92 -7.50
C SER A 480 -5.29 42.35 -7.37
N ILE A 481 -4.33 43.26 -7.18
CA ILE A 481 -4.53 44.71 -7.11
C ILE A 481 -4.03 45.39 -8.37
N MET A 482 -4.47 46.64 -8.59
CA MET A 482 -3.97 47.53 -9.65
C MET A 482 -3.03 48.57 -9.05
N LYS A 483 -1.81 48.67 -9.56
CA LYS A 483 -0.81 49.65 -9.12
C LYS A 483 -0.08 50.26 -10.33
N ARG A 484 0.34 51.52 -10.25
CA ARG A 484 1.18 52.13 -11.29
C ARG A 484 2.62 51.62 -11.15
N PHE A 485 3.16 51.16 -12.29
CA PHE A 485 4.53 50.71 -12.42
C PHE A 485 5.05 51.13 -13.81
N ASP A 486 6.20 51.80 -13.86
CA ASP A 486 6.80 52.31 -15.09
C ASP A 486 5.80 53.12 -15.96
N GLY A 487 5.13 54.10 -15.30
CA GLY A 487 4.13 54.96 -15.94
C GLY A 487 2.81 54.29 -16.37
N ARG A 488 2.65 52.98 -16.24
CA ARG A 488 1.48 52.21 -16.64
C ARG A 488 0.74 51.61 -15.45
N VAL A 489 -0.55 51.35 -15.62
CA VAL A 489 -1.34 50.63 -14.61
C VAL A 489 -1.18 49.14 -14.84
N CYS A 490 -0.55 48.45 -13.90
CA CYS A 490 -0.30 47.01 -13.94
C CYS A 490 -1.08 46.28 -12.86
N ARG A 491 -1.30 44.98 -13.08
CA ARG A 491 -1.97 44.09 -12.12
C ARG A 491 -0.92 43.28 -11.36
N PHE A 492 -1.02 43.26 -10.02
CA PHE A 492 -0.09 42.57 -9.13
C PHE A 492 -0.81 41.70 -8.10
N ILE A 493 -0.16 40.64 -7.65
CA ILE A 493 -0.45 39.97 -6.38
C ILE A 493 0.41 40.65 -5.33
N GLU A 494 -0.23 41.22 -4.30
CA GLU A 494 0.43 41.88 -3.19
C GLU A 494 0.67 40.87 -2.09
N PHE A 495 1.93 40.45 -1.93
CA PHE A 495 2.37 39.42 -1.00
C PHE A 495 3.16 40.02 0.15
N ASN A 496 2.75 39.78 1.40
CA ASN A 496 3.41 40.23 2.61
C ASN A 496 4.51 39.25 3.04
N ILE A 497 5.77 39.62 2.87
CA ILE A 497 6.93 38.83 3.25
C ILE A 497 7.09 38.91 4.78
N GLY A 498 7.19 37.75 5.47
CA GLY A 498 7.43 37.69 6.93
C GLY A 498 6.19 37.87 7.80
N LYS A 499 4.99 37.85 7.23
CA LYS A 499 3.79 37.62 8.00
C LYS A 499 3.63 36.11 8.17
N GLU A 500 3.83 35.61 9.39
CA GLU A 500 3.54 34.21 9.72
C GLU A 500 2.04 33.95 9.55
N SER A 501 1.67 32.81 9.01
CA SER A 501 0.30 32.34 9.01
C SER A 501 -0.14 32.29 10.47
N GLN A 502 -1.26 32.94 10.81
CA GLN A 502 -1.91 32.74 12.12
C GLN A 502 -2.35 31.27 12.13
N SER A 503 -1.53 30.38 12.71
CA SER A 503 -1.99 29.08 13.14
C SER A 503 -2.85 29.33 14.38
N ASP A 504 -4.12 28.93 14.33
CA ASP A 504 -5.02 28.86 15.47
C ASP A 504 -4.44 27.90 16.53
N GLY A 505 -3.38 28.34 17.23
CA GLY A 505 -2.77 27.63 18.34
C GLY A 505 -3.55 27.73 19.64
N ASP A 506 -4.38 28.76 19.78
CA ASP A 506 -5.04 29.07 21.04
C ASP A 506 -6.49 28.51 21.16
N ASP A 507 -7.11 28.07 20.04
CA ASP A 507 -8.45 27.46 20.09
C ASP A 507 -8.43 25.93 20.31
N ILE A 508 -7.26 25.29 20.24
CA ILE A 508 -7.16 23.82 20.31
C ILE A 508 -7.24 23.32 21.76
N GLU A 509 -6.75 24.07 22.74
CA GLU A 509 -6.90 23.70 24.16
C GLU A 509 -8.35 23.86 24.66
N ALA A 510 -9.05 24.90 24.21
CA ALA A 510 -10.46 25.09 24.58
C ALA A 510 -11.40 24.05 23.95
N MET A 511 -11.12 23.60 22.70
CA MET A 511 -11.89 22.53 22.05
C MET A 511 -11.58 21.13 22.61
N ALA A 512 -10.39 20.90 23.18
CA ALA A 512 -10.04 19.64 23.82
C ALA A 512 -10.78 19.45 25.14
N ASP A 513 -10.91 20.51 25.94
CA ASP A 513 -11.64 20.50 27.21
C ASP A 513 -13.15 20.33 26.99
N GLU A 514 -13.75 20.98 25.97
CA GLU A 514 -15.15 20.78 25.61
C GLU A 514 -15.43 19.37 25.05
N ALA A 515 -14.48 18.75 24.35
CA ALA A 515 -14.63 17.40 23.83
C ALA A 515 -14.52 16.34 24.94
N GLU A 516 -13.67 16.54 25.97
CA GLU A 516 -13.57 15.67 27.14
C GLU A 516 -14.81 15.76 28.03
N GLU A 517 -15.38 16.96 28.25
CA GLU A 517 -16.63 17.12 28.98
C GLU A 517 -17.81 16.48 28.27
N LYS A 518 -17.89 16.57 26.94
CA LYS A 518 -18.94 15.94 26.13
C LYS A 518 -18.81 14.42 26.12
N TYR A 519 -17.61 13.88 26.08
CA TYR A 519 -17.34 12.44 26.14
C TYR A 519 -17.70 11.83 27.51
N HIS A 520 -17.52 12.57 28.59
CA HIS A 520 -17.94 12.14 29.92
C HIS A 520 -19.46 12.23 30.14
N GLN A 521 -20.18 13.09 29.42
CA GLN A 521 -21.65 13.17 29.49
C GLN A 521 -22.35 12.12 28.61
N GLU A 522 -21.74 11.69 27.48
CA GLU A 522 -22.30 10.68 26.58
C GLU A 522 -21.97 9.24 26.94
N SER A 523 -21.06 8.99 27.89
CA SER A 523 -20.68 7.63 28.35
C SER A 523 -21.62 7.01 29.38
N MET A 524 -22.81 7.57 29.60
CA MET A 524 -23.87 6.89 30.35
C MET A 524 -24.62 5.94 29.40
N THR A 525 -24.17 4.69 29.37
CA THR A 525 -24.88 3.56 28.78
C THR A 525 -26.30 3.45 29.35
N ASP A 526 -27.27 3.15 28.47
CA ASP A 526 -28.59 2.74 28.89
C ASP A 526 -28.50 1.38 29.63
N LYS A 527 -29.56 1.04 30.37
CA LYS A 527 -29.59 -0.11 31.28
C LYS A 527 -29.42 -1.48 30.61
N ASP A 528 -29.31 -1.55 29.30
CA ASP A 528 -29.26 -2.78 28.49
C ASP A 528 -27.91 -3.01 27.77
N GLY A 529 -26.93 -2.11 27.91
CA GLY A 529 -25.55 -2.34 27.46
C GLY A 529 -25.31 -2.25 25.96
N PHE A 530 -26.21 -1.65 25.21
CA PHE A 530 -26.03 -1.40 23.77
C PHE A 530 -25.63 0.04 23.48
N MET A 531 -24.62 0.23 22.62
CA MET A 531 -24.30 1.55 22.06
C MET A 531 -25.35 1.92 21.02
N SER A 532 -26.09 3.02 21.21
CA SER A 532 -26.95 3.59 20.20
C SER A 532 -26.13 4.27 19.10
N ILE A 533 -26.43 3.94 17.86
CA ILE A 533 -25.88 4.62 16.68
C ILE A 533 -26.54 6.01 16.61
N PRO A 534 -25.76 7.11 16.43
CA PRO A 534 -26.34 8.45 16.30
C PRO A 534 -27.30 8.53 15.11
N GLU A 535 -28.50 9.07 15.33
CA GLU A 535 -29.48 9.36 14.27
C GLU A 535 -28.84 10.28 13.21
N GLY A 536 -28.78 9.83 11.96
CA GLY A 536 -28.25 10.55 10.81
C GLY A 536 -27.20 9.80 9.98
N MET A 537 -26.79 8.60 10.36
CA MET A 537 -25.82 7.78 9.59
C MET A 537 -26.44 6.59 8.84
N GLU A 538 -27.76 6.49 8.77
CA GLU A 538 -28.43 5.35 8.13
C GLU A 538 -28.42 5.37 6.59
N ASP A 539 -28.11 6.50 5.96
CA ASP A 539 -28.24 6.67 4.50
C ASP A 539 -26.94 6.48 3.68
N GLU A 540 -25.80 6.14 4.27
CA GLU A 540 -24.53 5.99 3.56
C GLU A 540 -23.94 4.56 3.53
N LEU A 541 -24.72 3.53 3.73
CA LEU A 541 -24.28 2.16 3.50
C LEU A 541 -24.69 1.68 2.10
N PRO A 542 -23.77 1.60 1.13
CA PRO A 542 -24.09 1.08 -0.19
C PRO A 542 -23.99 -0.44 -0.17
N PHE A 543 -24.97 -1.17 0.35
CA PHE A 543 -25.25 -2.57 -0.03
C PHE A 543 -26.43 -3.09 0.78
N LYS A 544 -27.56 -3.12 0.10
CA LYS A 544 -28.57 -4.16 0.32
C LYS A 544 -28.21 -5.34 -0.58
#